data_0756351b3ddb287298c9ae9f44488e17
#
_entry.id   0756351b3ddb287298c9ae9f44488e17
#
_cell.length_a   1.000
_cell.length_b   1.000
_cell.length_c   1.000
_cell.angle_alpha   90.00
_cell.angle_beta   90.00
_cell.angle_gamma   90.00
#
_symmetry.space_group_name_H-M   'P 1'
#
loop_
_entity.id
_entity.type
_entity.pdbx_description
1 polymer ?
#
loop_
_entity_poly.entity_id
_entity_poly.type
_entity_poly.pdbx_seq_one_letter_code
_entity_poly.pdbx_strand_id
1 'polypeptide(L)'
;QDTIGAEQCISALEEYARIFGEAVRAGSRILFATGHPAGLFPIYAVMAAAAKAAGAEVLQIEEGERFLDGDVRQIMDVVMFEQYGNLQHTHFPGPMRIALDQLKARGVTPDLVVSDHGMAGYASSTCKLLTIGIADCNDPGLFVAAEQGDLPVCVPMDDNVPPRRYEPMIDFILNRAGLERP
;
A
#
# COMPACT_ATOMS: atom_id res chain seq x y z
N GLN A 1 -22.91 -8.15 -16.17
CA GLN A 1 -22.13 -8.18 -14.94
C GLN A 1 -20.79 -7.51 -15.25
N ASP A 2 -20.51 -6.39 -14.61
CA ASP A 2 -19.27 -5.67 -14.82
C ASP A 2 -18.14 -6.45 -14.15
N THR A 3 -17.04 -6.64 -14.88
CA THR A 3 -15.86 -7.35 -14.41
C THR A 3 -14.62 -6.50 -14.69
N ILE A 4 -13.64 -6.59 -13.82
CA ILE A 4 -12.33 -5.99 -14.07
C ILE A 4 -11.68 -6.75 -15.24
N GLY A 5 -11.22 -6.01 -16.25
CA GLY A 5 -10.54 -6.58 -17.41
C GLY A 5 -9.16 -7.14 -17.04
N ALA A 6 -8.88 -8.39 -17.37
CA ALA A 6 -7.60 -9.03 -17.06
C ALA A 6 -6.40 -8.26 -17.67
N GLU A 7 -6.52 -7.81 -18.91
CA GLU A 7 -5.46 -7.03 -19.58
C GLU A 7 -5.19 -5.69 -18.87
N GLN A 8 -6.26 -5.01 -18.42
CA GLN A 8 -6.12 -3.76 -17.67
C GLN A 8 -5.43 -4.00 -16.32
N CYS A 9 -5.81 -5.08 -15.62
CA CYS A 9 -5.18 -5.45 -14.36
C CYS A 9 -3.69 -5.77 -14.56
N ILE A 10 -3.33 -6.57 -15.56
CA ILE A 10 -1.94 -6.95 -15.86
C ILE A 10 -1.11 -5.72 -16.23
N SER A 11 -1.62 -4.84 -17.08
CA SER A 11 -0.91 -3.61 -17.48
C SER A 11 -0.67 -2.70 -16.26
N ALA A 12 -1.65 -2.55 -15.39
CA ALA A 12 -1.49 -1.78 -14.16
C ALA A 12 -0.49 -2.44 -13.18
N LEU A 13 -0.51 -3.77 -13.07
CA LEU A 13 0.46 -4.52 -12.26
C LEU A 13 1.89 -4.38 -12.81
N GLU A 14 2.10 -4.33 -14.12
CA GLU A 14 3.41 -4.09 -14.71
C GLU A 14 3.98 -2.71 -14.33
N GLU A 15 3.16 -1.68 -14.42
CA GLU A 15 3.56 -0.32 -14.02
C GLU A 15 3.78 -0.21 -12.51
N TYR A 16 2.90 -0.81 -11.72
CA TYR A 16 3.04 -0.89 -10.26
C TYR A 16 4.36 -1.56 -9.85
N ALA A 17 4.67 -2.71 -10.45
CA ALA A 17 5.90 -3.44 -10.18
C ALA A 17 7.15 -2.68 -10.66
N ARG A 18 7.06 -1.97 -11.79
CA ARG A 18 8.14 -1.13 -12.31
C ARG A 18 8.50 -0.02 -11.32
N ILE A 19 7.50 0.75 -10.86
CA ILE A 19 7.69 1.86 -9.91
C ILE A 19 8.24 1.33 -8.59
N PHE A 20 7.68 0.25 -8.07
CA PHE A 20 8.15 -0.40 -6.85
C PHE A 20 9.61 -0.84 -6.97
N GLY A 21 9.95 -1.55 -8.05
CA GLY A 21 11.31 -2.02 -8.30
C GLY A 21 12.33 -0.88 -8.47
N GLU A 22 11.94 0.21 -9.11
CA GLU A 22 12.79 1.41 -9.22
C GLU A 22 13.07 2.04 -7.86
N ALA A 23 12.04 2.19 -7.02
CA ALA A 23 12.19 2.71 -5.66
C ALA A 23 13.11 1.82 -4.80
N VAL A 24 12.93 0.50 -4.88
CA VAL A 24 13.79 -0.45 -4.14
C VAL A 24 15.24 -0.35 -4.60
N ARG A 25 15.50 -0.35 -5.92
CA ARG A 25 16.88 -0.23 -6.45
C ARG A 25 17.54 1.09 -6.11
N ALA A 26 16.76 2.15 -5.94
CA ALA A 26 17.25 3.45 -5.50
C ALA A 26 17.54 3.53 -3.98
N GLY A 27 17.24 2.47 -3.21
CA GLY A 27 17.35 2.50 -1.76
C GLY A 27 16.35 3.43 -1.08
N SER A 28 15.20 3.65 -1.72
CA SER A 28 14.20 4.63 -1.29
C SER A 28 13.59 4.29 0.07
N ARG A 29 13.09 5.34 0.73
CA ARG A 29 12.28 5.23 1.95
C ARG A 29 10.85 4.90 1.57
N ILE A 30 10.39 3.71 1.94
CA ILE A 30 9.09 3.18 1.55
C ILE A 30 8.20 2.99 2.77
N LEU A 31 6.99 3.54 2.73
CA LEU A 31 5.96 3.33 3.74
C LEU A 31 4.89 2.38 3.18
N PHE A 32 4.60 1.30 3.91
CA PHE A 32 3.51 0.38 3.59
C PHE A 32 2.34 0.57 4.54
N ALA A 33 1.12 0.61 4.01
CA ALA A 33 -0.09 0.74 4.81
C ALA A 33 -1.27 0.10 4.10
N THR A 34 -2.23 -0.46 4.84
CA THR A 34 -3.46 -0.99 4.26
C THR A 34 -4.70 -0.65 5.07
N GLY A 35 -5.74 -0.24 4.36
CA GLY A 35 -7.11 -0.16 4.88
C GLY A 35 -7.86 -1.48 4.77
N HIS A 36 -7.30 -2.49 4.07
CA HIS A 36 -7.92 -3.80 3.88
C HIS A 36 -7.03 -4.96 4.37
N PRO A 37 -6.85 -5.10 5.70
CA PRO A 37 -5.88 -6.07 6.24
C PRO A 37 -6.20 -7.52 5.90
N ALA A 38 -7.47 -7.89 5.82
CA ALA A 38 -7.87 -9.28 5.52
C ALA A 38 -7.43 -9.75 4.12
N GLY A 39 -7.38 -8.85 3.13
CA GLY A 39 -6.99 -9.16 1.76
C GLY A 39 -5.55 -8.75 1.45
N LEU A 40 -5.23 -7.47 1.63
CA LEU A 40 -4.02 -6.87 1.08
C LEU A 40 -2.79 -6.91 2.01
N PHE A 41 -2.98 -7.05 3.32
CA PHE A 41 -1.85 -7.14 4.26
C PHE A 41 -0.81 -8.19 3.87
N PRO A 42 -1.17 -9.45 3.50
CA PRO A 42 -0.18 -10.44 3.12
C PRO A 42 0.67 -10.05 1.92
N ILE A 43 0.09 -9.34 0.95
CA ILE A 43 0.79 -8.83 -0.23
C ILE A 43 1.85 -7.81 0.21
N TYR A 44 1.42 -6.81 0.96
CA TYR A 44 2.30 -5.72 1.39
C TYR A 44 3.39 -6.19 2.36
N ALA A 45 3.10 -7.16 3.23
CA ALA A 45 4.09 -7.74 4.12
C ALA A 45 5.22 -8.45 3.35
N VAL A 46 4.88 -9.22 2.31
CA VAL A 46 5.88 -9.87 1.45
C VAL A 46 6.67 -8.84 0.66
N MET A 47 6.01 -7.81 0.09
CA MET A 47 6.69 -6.73 -0.63
C MET A 47 7.63 -5.94 0.29
N ALA A 48 7.21 -5.63 1.53
CA ALA A 48 8.03 -4.92 2.50
C ALA A 48 9.29 -5.74 2.87
N ALA A 49 9.11 -7.04 3.11
CA ALA A 49 10.23 -7.93 3.40
C ALA A 49 11.21 -8.04 2.22
N ALA A 50 10.71 -8.15 0.98
CA ALA A 50 11.54 -8.16 -0.22
C ALA A 50 12.29 -6.84 -0.42
N ALA A 51 11.63 -5.70 -0.18
CA ALA A 51 12.26 -4.39 -0.27
C ALA A 51 13.41 -4.23 0.74
N LYS A 52 13.19 -4.64 2.00
CA LYS A 52 14.24 -4.64 3.05
C LYS A 52 15.41 -5.55 2.67
N ALA A 53 15.14 -6.76 2.22
CA ALA A 53 16.18 -7.71 1.79
C ALA A 53 17.04 -7.16 0.64
N ALA A 54 16.45 -6.35 -0.24
CA ALA A 54 17.11 -5.71 -1.37
C ALA A 54 17.75 -4.35 -1.01
N GLY A 55 17.68 -3.89 0.25
CA GLY A 55 18.38 -2.70 0.75
C GLY A 55 17.59 -1.40 0.74
N ALA A 56 16.28 -1.42 0.47
CA ALA A 56 15.43 -0.26 0.66
C ALA A 56 15.17 0.01 2.16
N GLU A 57 14.93 1.26 2.51
CA GLU A 57 14.54 1.66 3.86
C GLU A 57 13.02 1.55 4.01
N VAL A 58 12.54 0.51 4.71
CA VAL A 58 11.12 0.40 5.04
C VAL A 58 10.86 1.17 6.34
N LEU A 59 10.04 2.21 6.23
CA LEU A 59 9.81 3.18 7.29
C LEU A 59 8.98 2.59 8.43
N GLN A 60 9.38 2.94 9.66
CA GLN A 60 8.72 2.49 10.89
C GLN A 60 8.01 3.64 11.58
N ILE A 61 6.86 3.34 12.18
CA ILE A 61 6.13 4.27 13.05
C ILE A 61 6.08 3.73 14.48
N GLU A 62 5.68 4.56 15.41
CA GLU A 62 5.35 4.14 16.78
C GLU A 62 3.90 3.66 16.82
N GLU A 63 3.71 2.44 17.33
CA GLU A 63 2.40 1.84 17.48
C GLU A 63 1.62 2.39 18.68
N GLY A 64 0.29 2.25 18.65
CA GLY A 64 -0.58 2.55 19.78
C GLY A 64 -1.09 3.99 19.81
N GLU A 65 -0.80 4.82 18.79
CA GLU A 65 -1.43 6.13 18.69
C GLU A 65 -2.92 5.98 18.39
N ARG A 66 -3.74 6.65 19.19
CA ARG A 66 -5.20 6.48 19.16
C ARG A 66 -5.81 7.02 17.87
N PHE A 67 -6.70 6.20 17.30
CA PHE A 67 -7.57 6.57 16.21
C PHE A 67 -8.97 6.00 16.46
N LEU A 68 -10.00 6.85 16.54
CA LEU A 68 -11.35 6.46 16.95
C LEU A 68 -11.32 5.72 18.31
N ASP A 69 -11.97 4.55 18.40
CA ASP A 69 -11.98 3.69 19.57
C ASP A 69 -10.91 2.58 19.55
N GLY A 70 -9.90 2.74 18.71
CA GLY A 70 -8.77 1.83 18.56
C GLY A 70 -7.44 2.57 18.45
N ASP A 71 -6.50 1.97 17.80
CA ASP A 71 -5.17 2.55 17.59
C ASP A 71 -4.51 2.13 16.27
N VAL A 72 -3.41 2.78 15.93
CA VAL A 72 -2.62 2.48 14.75
C VAL A 72 -1.55 1.46 15.11
N ARG A 73 -1.45 0.40 14.31
CA ARG A 73 -0.46 -0.68 14.43
C ARG A 73 0.43 -0.73 13.20
N GLN A 74 1.63 -1.25 13.39
CA GLN A 74 2.50 -1.62 12.28
C GLN A 74 2.97 -3.06 12.45
N ILE A 75 2.36 -3.99 11.74
CA ILE A 75 2.66 -5.41 11.82
C ILE A 75 3.35 -5.83 10.53
N MET A 76 4.49 -6.54 10.65
CA MET A 76 5.33 -6.93 9.49
C MET A 76 5.56 -5.76 8.51
N ASP A 77 5.91 -4.61 9.08
CA ASP A 77 6.19 -3.36 8.35
C ASP A 77 5.00 -2.68 7.68
N VAL A 78 3.77 -3.14 7.88
CA VAL A 78 2.56 -2.59 7.26
C VAL A 78 1.70 -1.88 8.31
N VAL A 79 1.40 -0.60 8.07
CA VAL A 79 0.55 0.21 8.94
C VAL A 79 -0.91 -0.15 8.74
N MET A 80 -1.64 -0.36 9.83
CA MET A 80 -3.04 -0.76 9.83
C MET A 80 -3.80 -0.13 11.00
N PHE A 81 -5.12 -0.18 10.94
CA PHE A 81 -5.99 0.20 12.03
C PHE A 81 -6.41 -1.03 12.84
N GLU A 82 -6.27 -0.97 14.15
CA GLU A 82 -6.73 -1.99 15.09
C GLU A 82 -7.86 -1.43 15.96
N GLN A 83 -8.90 -2.23 16.19
CA GLN A 83 -9.98 -1.89 17.11
C GLN A 83 -10.53 -3.17 17.73
N TYR A 84 -10.69 -3.16 19.06
CA TYR A 84 -11.24 -4.29 19.83
C TYR A 84 -10.51 -5.63 19.63
N GLY A 85 -9.19 -5.59 19.44
CA GLY A 85 -8.35 -6.77 19.23
C GLY A 85 -8.39 -7.31 17.80
N ASN A 86 -8.94 -6.56 16.84
CA ASN A 86 -9.02 -6.97 15.44
C ASN A 86 -8.44 -5.90 14.52
N LEU A 87 -7.76 -6.32 13.47
CA LEU A 87 -7.40 -5.44 12.37
C LEU A 87 -8.65 -5.09 11.56
N GLN A 88 -8.88 -3.80 11.37
CA GLN A 88 -10.13 -3.28 10.82
C GLN A 88 -9.98 -2.89 9.35
N HIS A 89 -10.97 -3.28 8.54
CA HIS A 89 -11.18 -2.67 7.26
C HIS A 89 -11.60 -1.21 7.46
N THR A 90 -10.94 -0.29 6.78
CA THR A 90 -11.23 1.14 6.90
C THR A 90 -10.96 1.90 5.61
N HIS A 91 -11.88 2.78 5.24
CA HIS A 91 -11.69 3.78 4.19
C HIS A 91 -11.23 5.13 4.75
N PHE A 92 -11.07 5.26 6.06
CA PHE A 92 -10.64 6.50 6.66
C PHE A 92 -9.15 6.79 6.44
N PRO A 93 -8.79 8.04 6.16
CA PRO A 93 -7.38 8.44 5.98
C PRO A 93 -6.60 8.55 7.30
N GLY A 94 -7.28 8.48 8.45
CA GLY A 94 -6.70 8.75 9.76
C GLY A 94 -5.44 7.97 10.10
N PRO A 95 -5.38 6.64 9.91
CA PRO A 95 -4.16 5.88 10.20
C PRO A 95 -2.96 6.33 9.36
N MET A 96 -3.14 6.64 8.06
CA MET A 96 -2.08 7.20 7.22
C MET A 96 -1.65 8.60 7.69
N ARG A 97 -2.61 9.45 8.07
CA ARG A 97 -2.31 10.78 8.60
C ARG A 97 -1.43 10.68 9.84
N ILE A 98 -1.76 9.81 10.79
CA ILE A 98 -0.97 9.56 11.99
C ILE A 98 0.44 9.11 11.64
N ALA A 99 0.58 8.12 10.76
CA ALA A 99 1.87 7.63 10.30
C ALA A 99 2.74 8.73 9.68
N LEU A 100 2.16 9.53 8.77
CA LEU A 100 2.88 10.62 8.11
C LEU A 100 3.22 11.77 9.07
N ASP A 101 2.35 12.08 10.03
CA ASP A 101 2.62 13.11 11.06
C ASP A 101 3.80 12.69 11.95
N GLN A 102 3.87 11.42 12.37
CA GLN A 102 5.01 10.89 13.13
C GLN A 102 6.32 10.94 12.34
N LEU A 103 6.29 10.53 11.07
CA LEU A 103 7.46 10.59 10.19
C LEU A 103 7.93 12.03 10.00
N LYS A 104 7.00 12.95 9.74
CA LYS A 104 7.28 14.38 9.61
C LYS A 104 7.88 14.99 10.88
N ALA A 105 7.39 14.60 12.05
CA ALA A 105 7.95 15.06 13.32
C ALA A 105 9.42 14.63 13.51
N ARG A 106 9.84 13.54 12.88
CA ARG A 106 11.23 13.05 12.84
C ARG A 106 12.04 13.61 11.66
N GLY A 107 11.46 14.50 10.84
CA GLY A 107 12.10 15.03 9.63
C GLY A 107 12.21 14.02 8.49
N VAL A 108 11.38 12.97 8.49
CA VAL A 108 11.38 11.90 7.48
C VAL A 108 10.17 12.08 6.55
N THR A 109 10.43 11.96 5.26
CA THR A 109 9.37 11.93 4.23
C THR A 109 9.51 10.64 3.42
N PRO A 110 8.44 9.86 3.22
CA PRO A 110 8.50 8.71 2.30
C PRO A 110 8.84 9.15 0.88
N ASP A 111 9.68 8.38 0.20
CA ASP A 111 9.95 8.55 -1.23
C ASP A 111 8.90 7.77 -2.06
N LEU A 112 8.33 6.72 -1.48
CA LEU A 112 7.20 5.96 -2.02
C LEU A 112 6.25 5.53 -0.91
N VAL A 113 4.96 5.62 -1.16
CA VAL A 113 3.89 5.01 -0.34
C VAL A 113 3.25 3.87 -1.13
N VAL A 114 3.16 2.70 -0.53
CA VAL A 114 2.45 1.52 -1.03
C VAL A 114 1.22 1.33 -0.17
N SER A 115 0.03 1.57 -0.73
CA SER A 115 -1.18 1.58 0.10
C SER A 115 -2.45 1.37 -0.74
N ASP A 116 -3.58 1.44 -0.08
CA ASP A 116 -4.92 1.27 -0.66
C ASP A 116 -5.93 2.20 0.02
N HIS A 117 -7.15 2.22 -0.49
CA HIS A 117 -8.30 2.94 0.07
C HIS A 117 -8.01 4.41 0.42
N GLY A 118 -8.66 4.89 1.46
CA GLY A 118 -8.50 6.28 1.94
C GLY A 118 -7.10 6.60 2.46
N MET A 119 -6.31 5.60 2.84
CA MET A 119 -4.92 5.79 3.22
C MET A 119 -4.06 6.19 2.01
N ALA A 120 -4.20 5.49 0.88
CA ALA A 120 -3.52 5.84 -0.36
C ALA A 120 -4.00 7.20 -0.90
N GLY A 121 -5.31 7.44 -0.86
CA GLY A 121 -5.89 8.72 -1.26
C GLY A 121 -5.35 9.91 -0.45
N TYR A 122 -5.16 9.74 0.86
CA TYR A 122 -4.57 10.79 1.69
C TYR A 122 -3.10 11.06 1.34
N ALA A 123 -2.32 10.00 1.18
CA ALA A 123 -0.90 10.13 0.84
C ALA A 123 -0.71 10.79 -0.54
N SER A 124 -1.47 10.36 -1.55
CA SER A 124 -1.36 10.87 -2.92
C SER A 124 -2.03 12.23 -3.11
N SER A 125 -3.34 12.32 -2.88
CA SER A 125 -4.11 13.52 -3.23
C SER A 125 -3.95 14.66 -2.23
N THR A 126 -3.81 14.35 -0.93
CA THR A 126 -3.67 15.39 0.11
C THR A 126 -2.21 15.76 0.36
N CYS A 127 -1.34 14.76 0.56
CA CYS A 127 0.07 15.00 0.89
C CYS A 127 0.97 15.11 -0.34
N LYS A 128 0.47 14.80 -1.55
CA LYS A 128 1.20 14.83 -2.82
C LYS A 128 2.48 13.97 -2.81
N LEU A 129 2.42 12.86 -2.09
CA LEU A 129 3.49 11.86 -2.07
C LEU A 129 3.33 10.88 -3.23
N LEU A 130 4.46 10.44 -3.80
CA LEU A 130 4.44 9.35 -4.78
C LEU A 130 3.81 8.11 -4.13
N THR A 131 2.67 7.68 -4.68
CA THR A 131 1.88 6.59 -4.13
C THR A 131 1.50 5.61 -5.22
N ILE A 132 1.62 4.32 -4.96
CA ILE A 132 1.06 3.26 -5.81
C ILE A 132 -0.03 2.52 -5.05
N GLY A 133 -1.12 2.21 -5.73
CA GLY A 133 -2.32 1.73 -5.07
C GLY A 133 -2.95 0.50 -5.72
N ILE A 134 -3.76 -0.19 -4.91
CA ILE A 134 -4.66 -1.26 -5.34
C ILE A 134 -6.08 -0.84 -4.92
N ALA A 135 -7.06 -1.03 -5.78
CA ALA A 135 -8.45 -0.80 -5.45
C ALA A 135 -9.38 -1.73 -6.23
N ASP A 136 -10.52 -2.03 -5.63
CA ASP A 136 -11.61 -2.73 -6.30
C ASP A 136 -12.64 -1.76 -6.90
N CYS A 137 -13.66 -2.32 -7.57
CA CYS A 137 -14.71 -1.52 -8.20
C CYS A 137 -15.67 -0.85 -7.18
N ASN A 138 -15.62 -1.22 -5.91
CA ASN A 138 -16.46 -0.67 -4.86
C ASN A 138 -15.87 0.63 -4.28
N ASP A 139 -14.56 0.87 -4.48
CA ASP A 139 -13.87 2.09 -4.04
C ASP A 139 -13.25 2.85 -5.23
N PRO A 140 -14.04 3.63 -5.98
CA PRO A 140 -13.56 4.34 -7.16
C PRO A 140 -12.61 5.49 -6.86
N GLY A 141 -12.41 5.86 -5.60
CA GLY A 141 -11.65 7.05 -5.20
C GLY A 141 -10.22 7.07 -5.73
N LEU A 142 -9.52 5.93 -5.68
CA LEU A 142 -8.15 5.85 -6.20
C LEU A 142 -8.07 5.87 -7.73
N PHE A 143 -9.08 5.35 -8.43
CA PHE A 143 -9.13 5.46 -9.90
C PHE A 143 -9.35 6.90 -10.33
N VAL A 144 -10.21 7.64 -9.62
CA VAL A 144 -10.39 9.07 -9.85
C VAL A 144 -9.10 9.84 -9.57
N ALA A 145 -8.40 9.53 -8.49
CA ALA A 145 -7.12 10.14 -8.16
C ALA A 145 -6.04 9.82 -9.21
N ALA A 146 -6.02 8.61 -9.76
CA ALA A 146 -5.12 8.24 -10.85
C ALA A 146 -5.42 9.02 -12.13
N GLU A 147 -6.69 9.15 -12.50
CA GLU A 147 -7.14 9.93 -13.67
C GLU A 147 -6.82 11.43 -13.52
N GLN A 148 -6.84 11.94 -12.30
CA GLN A 148 -6.46 13.31 -11.96
C GLN A 148 -4.94 13.53 -11.92
N GLY A 149 -4.14 12.46 -12.03
CA GLY A 149 -2.68 12.50 -11.97
C GLY A 149 -2.12 12.60 -10.54
N ASP A 150 -2.92 12.32 -9.52
CA ASP A 150 -2.48 12.34 -8.12
C ASP A 150 -1.67 11.11 -7.73
N LEU A 151 -1.87 9.97 -8.40
CA LEU A 151 -0.99 8.80 -8.30
C LEU A 151 -0.77 8.17 -9.68
N PRO A 152 0.43 7.60 -9.94
CA PRO A 152 0.79 7.11 -11.27
C PRO A 152 0.06 5.83 -11.67
N VAL A 153 -0.34 5.02 -10.69
CA VAL A 153 -1.01 3.74 -10.94
C VAL A 153 -1.91 3.33 -9.78
N CYS A 154 -3.11 2.89 -10.14
CA CYS A 154 -4.01 2.13 -9.27
C CYS A 154 -4.33 0.80 -9.96
N VAL A 155 -3.96 -0.31 -9.33
CA VAL A 155 -4.25 -1.65 -9.87
C VAL A 155 -5.71 -1.99 -9.63
N PRO A 156 -6.51 -2.19 -10.69
CA PRO A 156 -7.90 -2.59 -10.53
C PRO A 156 -7.99 -4.10 -10.29
N MET A 157 -8.32 -4.50 -9.07
CA MET A 157 -8.51 -5.91 -8.74
C MET A 157 -9.42 -6.07 -7.52
N ASP A 158 -10.01 -7.27 -7.40
CA ASP A 158 -10.76 -7.65 -6.20
C ASP A 158 -9.79 -7.75 -5.01
N ASP A 159 -10.00 -6.91 -4.00
CA ASP A 159 -9.17 -6.81 -2.80
C ASP A 159 -9.68 -7.67 -1.64
N ASN A 160 -10.75 -8.44 -1.85
CA ASN A 160 -11.40 -9.25 -0.83
C ASN A 160 -11.48 -10.74 -1.20
N VAL A 161 -10.44 -11.29 -1.79
CA VAL A 161 -10.34 -12.74 -2.02
C VAL A 161 -9.44 -13.39 -0.95
N PRO A 162 -9.57 -14.72 -0.75
CA PRO A 162 -8.67 -15.42 0.19
C PRO A 162 -7.19 -15.18 -0.16
N PRO A 163 -6.33 -14.85 0.82
CA PRO A 163 -4.94 -14.43 0.60
C PRO A 163 -4.13 -15.33 -0.33
N ARG A 164 -4.34 -16.65 -0.29
CA ARG A 164 -3.67 -17.60 -1.18
C ARG A 164 -3.90 -17.34 -2.69
N ARG A 165 -4.95 -16.62 -3.05
CA ARG A 165 -5.24 -16.28 -4.45
C ARG A 165 -4.40 -15.13 -4.98
N TYR A 166 -3.77 -14.37 -4.08
CA TYR A 166 -2.83 -13.31 -4.46
C TYR A 166 -1.40 -13.82 -4.70
N GLU A 167 -1.10 -15.08 -4.37
CA GLU A 167 0.24 -15.65 -4.55
C GLU A 167 0.81 -15.45 -5.97
N PRO A 168 0.06 -15.75 -7.05
CA PRO A 168 0.57 -15.51 -8.41
C PRO A 168 0.83 -14.03 -8.70
N MET A 169 0.05 -13.14 -8.10
CA MET A 169 0.21 -11.70 -8.26
C MET A 169 1.44 -11.19 -7.50
N ILE A 170 1.66 -11.70 -6.29
CA ILE A 170 2.87 -11.37 -5.52
C ILE A 170 4.11 -11.79 -6.30
N ASP A 171 4.14 -13.02 -6.80
CA ASP A 171 5.24 -13.52 -7.63
C ASP A 171 5.43 -12.69 -8.89
N PHE A 172 4.34 -12.27 -9.54
CA PHE A 172 4.39 -11.38 -10.70
C PHE A 172 5.02 -10.03 -10.35
N ILE A 173 4.56 -9.37 -9.28
CA ILE A 173 5.10 -8.07 -8.84
C ILE A 173 6.60 -8.20 -8.53
N LEU A 174 7.01 -9.18 -7.73
CA LEU A 174 8.40 -9.37 -7.34
C LEU A 174 9.29 -9.67 -8.54
N ASN A 175 8.88 -10.59 -9.42
CA ASN A 175 9.62 -10.93 -10.64
C ASN A 175 9.79 -9.71 -11.56
N ARG A 176 8.74 -8.92 -11.78
CA ARG A 176 8.80 -7.70 -12.62
C ARG A 176 9.62 -6.60 -11.96
N ALA A 177 9.59 -6.50 -10.64
CA ALA A 177 10.44 -5.57 -9.88
C ALA A 177 11.92 -6.00 -9.84
N GLY A 178 12.23 -7.24 -10.21
CA GLY A 178 13.59 -7.81 -10.13
C GLY A 178 13.99 -8.16 -8.70
N LEU A 179 13.03 -8.58 -7.88
CA LEU A 179 13.22 -8.90 -6.47
C LEU A 179 13.02 -10.41 -6.22
N GLU A 180 13.77 -10.93 -5.28
CA GLU A 180 13.55 -12.30 -4.78
C GLU A 180 12.47 -12.30 -3.70
N ARG A 181 11.74 -13.39 -3.63
CA ARG A 181 10.77 -13.61 -2.55
C ARG A 181 11.54 -13.96 -1.28
N PRO A 182 11.29 -13.27 -0.14
CA PRO A 182 11.96 -13.53 1.13
C PRO A 182 11.51 -14.81 1.80
#